data_65f454b8dae026675c5680ff84824f1e
#
_entry.id   65f454b8dae026675c5680ff84824f1e
#
_cell.length_a   1.000
_cell.length_b   1.000
_cell.length_c   1.000
_cell.angle_alpha   90.00
_cell.angle_beta   90.00
_cell.angle_gamma   90.00
#
_symmetry.space_group_name_H-M   'P 1'
#
loop_
_entity.id
_entity.type
_entity.pdbx_description
1 polymer ?
#
loop_
_entity_poly.entity_id
_entity_poly.type
_entity_poly.pdbx_seq_one_letter_code
_entity_poly.pdbx_strand_id
1 'polypeptide(L)'
;KSFKTVFIETLLLYMVIPRKINFTRLGRYGTHCEQCFRQNFTKKFDWLSYNLLMADRIFDKLDRKAIAIDPSYISKSGKRTPWIGYFWSGCAGQVKRGLEIMGIGLIDIDKHDCMMLRAVQSADTVTLANRGATLNDWYLKVIEQYKEQLLPVSKYIVADAYFSKFSFTQGLHDLGFHLVSRLRDDSNLLYLYQGEKTGKKGRPKTFDGKIDVSNPDHSR
;
A
#
# COMPACT_ATOMS: atom_id res chain seq x y z
N LYS A 1 12.23 -29.06 -13.49
CA LYS A 1 11.16 -29.51 -12.59
C LYS A 1 10.02 -28.49 -12.60
N SER A 2 8.78 -28.96 -12.32
CA SER A 2 7.58 -28.10 -12.38
C SER A 2 7.68 -26.95 -11.35
N PHE A 3 7.33 -25.72 -11.76
CA PHE A 3 7.21 -24.58 -10.86
C PHE A 3 6.29 -24.89 -9.66
N LYS A 4 5.15 -25.54 -9.91
CA LYS A 4 4.18 -25.93 -8.89
C LYS A 4 4.81 -26.75 -7.75
N THR A 5 5.65 -27.73 -8.09
CA THR A 5 6.29 -28.59 -7.07
C THR A 5 7.23 -27.79 -6.17
N VAL A 6 8.09 -26.95 -6.79
CA VAL A 6 9.03 -26.10 -6.03
C VAL A 6 8.28 -25.05 -5.20
N PHE A 7 7.19 -24.50 -5.74
CA PHE A 7 6.36 -23.52 -5.04
C PHE A 7 5.72 -24.12 -3.78
N ILE A 8 5.06 -25.29 -3.89
CA ILE A 8 4.45 -25.96 -2.74
C ILE A 8 5.51 -26.29 -1.69
N GLU A 9 6.64 -26.86 -2.10
CA GLU A 9 7.75 -27.17 -1.20
C GLU A 9 8.26 -25.90 -0.50
N THR A 10 8.38 -24.79 -1.22
CA THR A 10 8.78 -23.50 -0.64
C THR A 10 7.82 -23.07 0.45
N LEU A 11 6.51 -23.12 0.22
CA LEU A 11 5.51 -22.76 1.24
C LEU A 11 5.64 -23.63 2.51
N LEU A 12 5.78 -24.94 2.33
CA LEU A 12 5.98 -25.86 3.45
C LEU A 12 7.27 -25.55 4.21
N LEU A 13 8.38 -25.29 3.51
CA LEU A 13 9.66 -24.94 4.13
C LEU A 13 9.60 -23.61 4.89
N TYR A 14 8.81 -22.63 4.43
CA TYR A 14 8.58 -21.38 5.17
C TYR A 14 7.87 -21.61 6.50
N MET A 15 7.05 -22.65 6.61
CA MET A 15 6.37 -23.02 7.88
C MET A 15 7.27 -23.81 8.83
N VAL A 16 8.29 -24.51 8.32
CA VAL A 16 9.09 -25.48 9.09
C VAL A 16 10.47 -24.95 9.46
N ILE A 17 11.09 -24.14 8.59
CA ILE A 17 12.47 -23.65 8.83
C ILE A 17 12.47 -22.61 9.95
N PRO A 18 13.18 -22.85 11.06
CA PRO A 18 13.30 -21.87 12.13
C PRO A 18 14.19 -20.70 11.72
N ARG A 19 13.89 -19.50 12.23
CA ARG A 19 14.66 -18.27 12.04
C ARG A 19 14.66 -17.78 10.58
N LYS A 20 15.71 -17.04 10.18
CA LYS A 20 15.83 -16.40 8.87
C LYS A 20 15.89 -17.44 7.73
N ILE A 21 14.97 -17.33 6.78
CA ILE A 21 14.93 -18.17 5.57
C ILE A 21 15.79 -17.53 4.49
N ASN A 22 16.57 -18.35 3.81
CA ASN A 22 17.37 -18.00 2.63
C ASN A 22 17.51 -19.23 1.70
N PHE A 23 17.99 -19.03 0.49
CA PHE A 23 18.09 -20.12 -0.48
C PHE A 23 18.98 -21.28 -0.05
N THR A 24 20.07 -21.01 0.67
CA THR A 24 20.94 -22.06 1.21
C THR A 24 20.18 -22.95 2.21
N ARG A 25 19.35 -22.34 3.06
CA ARG A 25 18.50 -23.10 3.98
C ARG A 25 17.39 -23.84 3.26
N LEU A 26 16.74 -23.23 2.27
CA LEU A 26 15.77 -23.93 1.44
C LEU A 26 16.38 -25.17 0.80
N GLY A 27 17.60 -25.07 0.23
CA GLY A 27 18.32 -26.22 -0.32
C GLY A 27 18.77 -27.25 0.71
N ARG A 28 19.01 -26.84 1.97
CA ARG A 28 19.44 -27.74 3.04
C ARG A 28 18.27 -28.54 3.64
N TYR A 29 17.10 -27.94 3.77
CA TYR A 29 15.92 -28.55 4.37
C TYR A 29 14.96 -29.14 3.35
N GLY A 30 15.07 -28.71 2.08
CA GLY A 30 14.22 -29.15 1.00
C GLY A 30 14.79 -30.34 0.21
N THR A 31 13.98 -30.86 -0.69
CA THR A 31 14.36 -31.91 -1.65
C THR A 31 15.04 -31.38 -2.90
N HIS A 32 14.91 -30.06 -3.14
CA HIS A 32 15.53 -29.36 -4.25
C HIS A 32 16.80 -28.62 -3.81
N CYS A 33 17.78 -28.51 -4.71
CA CYS A 33 19.00 -27.76 -4.43
C CYS A 33 18.75 -26.24 -4.42
N GLU A 34 19.63 -25.49 -3.77
CA GLU A 34 19.60 -24.03 -3.65
C GLU A 34 19.34 -23.33 -5.00
N GLN A 35 20.04 -23.75 -6.04
CA GLN A 35 19.93 -23.17 -7.38
C GLN A 35 18.53 -23.34 -7.99
N CYS A 36 17.88 -24.45 -7.72
CA CYS A 36 16.51 -24.69 -8.18
C CYS A 36 15.53 -23.69 -7.54
N PHE A 37 15.64 -23.43 -6.24
CA PHE A 37 14.84 -22.39 -5.57
C PHE A 37 15.14 -21.00 -6.14
N ARG A 38 16.42 -20.61 -6.31
CA ARG A 38 16.79 -19.31 -6.90
C ARG A 38 16.15 -19.10 -8.27
N GLN A 39 16.24 -20.07 -9.14
CA GLN A 39 15.66 -20.00 -10.50
C GLN A 39 14.14 -19.90 -10.48
N ASN A 40 13.46 -20.53 -9.54
CA ASN A 40 12.01 -20.45 -9.43
C ASN A 40 11.53 -19.13 -8.81
N PHE A 41 12.31 -18.51 -7.92
CA PHE A 41 12.00 -17.18 -7.36
C PHE A 41 12.13 -16.03 -8.39
N THR A 42 12.82 -16.22 -9.49
CA THR A 42 12.87 -15.22 -10.58
C THR A 42 11.66 -15.28 -11.52
N LYS A 43 10.84 -16.32 -11.43
CA LYS A 43 9.64 -16.45 -12.26
C LYS A 43 8.57 -15.49 -11.82
N LYS A 44 7.89 -14.88 -12.79
CA LYS A 44 6.71 -14.07 -12.51
C LYS A 44 5.59 -14.96 -11.99
N PHE A 45 4.92 -14.52 -10.95
CA PHE A 45 3.77 -15.17 -10.36
C PHE A 45 2.71 -14.12 -10.02
N ASP A 46 1.46 -14.40 -10.35
CA ASP A 46 0.35 -13.50 -10.03
C ASP A 46 -0.11 -13.71 -8.59
N TRP A 47 0.62 -13.07 -7.68
CA TRP A 47 0.34 -13.12 -6.25
C TRP A 47 -1.03 -12.54 -5.89
N LEU A 48 -1.47 -11.49 -6.58
CA LEU A 48 -2.75 -10.86 -6.27
C LEU A 48 -3.91 -11.82 -6.56
N SER A 49 -3.99 -12.36 -7.77
CA SER A 49 -5.05 -13.32 -8.12
C SER A 49 -5.00 -14.58 -7.25
N TYR A 50 -3.80 -15.09 -6.95
CA TYR A 50 -3.65 -16.24 -6.07
C TYR A 50 -4.17 -15.96 -4.65
N ASN A 51 -3.75 -14.82 -4.06
CA ASN A 51 -4.14 -14.47 -2.70
C ASN A 51 -5.63 -14.06 -2.60
N LEU A 52 -6.20 -13.43 -3.64
CA LEU A 52 -7.65 -13.18 -3.72
C LEU A 52 -8.45 -14.49 -3.75
N LEU A 53 -7.99 -15.48 -4.51
CA LEU A 53 -8.61 -16.81 -4.52
C LEU A 53 -8.53 -17.51 -3.15
N MET A 54 -7.42 -17.33 -2.43
CA MET A 54 -7.28 -17.84 -1.07
C MET A 54 -8.18 -17.09 -0.09
N ALA A 55 -8.26 -15.77 -0.20
CA ALA A 55 -9.13 -14.95 0.62
C ALA A 55 -10.62 -15.32 0.45
N ASP A 56 -11.07 -15.58 -0.79
CA ASP A 56 -12.43 -16.01 -1.08
C ASP A 56 -12.81 -17.36 -0.43
N ARG A 57 -11.81 -18.17 -0.06
CA ARG A 57 -12.01 -19.43 0.67
C ARG A 57 -11.96 -19.29 2.18
N ILE A 58 -11.30 -18.25 2.69
CA ILE A 58 -11.05 -18.05 4.13
C ILE A 58 -12.09 -17.09 4.71
N PHE A 59 -12.38 -16.00 3.99
CA PHE A 59 -13.29 -14.95 4.43
C PHE A 59 -14.72 -15.21 3.91
N ASP A 60 -15.69 -14.94 4.75
CA ASP A 60 -17.10 -15.04 4.34
C ASP A 60 -17.40 -13.96 3.27
N LYS A 61 -18.24 -14.32 2.30
CA LYS A 61 -18.65 -13.38 1.24
C LYS A 61 -19.51 -12.24 1.76
N LEU A 62 -20.24 -12.47 2.85
CA LEU A 62 -21.14 -11.50 3.47
C LEU A 62 -20.42 -10.53 4.41
N ASP A 63 -19.21 -10.87 4.87
CA ASP A 63 -18.44 -10.02 5.78
C ASP A 63 -18.02 -8.72 5.08
N ARG A 64 -18.02 -7.63 5.85
CA ARG A 64 -17.55 -6.33 5.38
C ARG A 64 -16.04 -6.37 5.19
N LYS A 65 -15.59 -5.89 4.04
CA LYS A 65 -14.17 -5.92 3.67
C LYS A 65 -13.64 -4.53 3.35
N ALA A 66 -12.38 -4.32 3.66
CA ALA A 66 -11.63 -3.14 3.25
C ALA A 66 -10.23 -3.54 2.74
N ILE A 67 -9.70 -2.75 1.83
CA ILE A 67 -8.34 -2.92 1.32
C ILE A 67 -7.43 -2.06 2.18
N ALA A 68 -6.37 -2.64 2.75
CA ALA A 68 -5.35 -1.89 3.47
C ALA A 68 -4.14 -1.64 2.57
N ILE A 69 -3.56 -0.46 2.69
CA ILE A 69 -2.26 -0.14 2.08
C ILE A 69 -1.31 0.40 3.14
N ASP A 70 -0.09 -0.12 3.14
CA ASP A 70 0.95 0.32 4.07
C ASP A 70 2.35 0.18 3.45
N PRO A 71 3.06 1.30 3.20
CA PRO A 71 4.46 1.25 2.79
C PRO A 71 5.37 0.97 3.98
N SER A 72 6.21 -0.05 3.86
CA SER A 72 7.13 -0.45 4.91
C SER A 72 8.58 -0.36 4.44
N TYR A 73 9.43 0.27 5.27
CA TYR A 73 10.86 0.39 5.03
C TYR A 73 11.58 -0.93 5.31
N ILE A 74 12.49 -1.31 4.41
CA ILE A 74 13.39 -2.45 4.57
C ILE A 74 14.84 -1.96 4.48
N SER A 75 15.61 -2.17 5.56
CA SER A 75 17.03 -1.87 5.58
C SER A 75 17.78 -2.70 4.53
N LYS A 76 18.50 -2.05 3.64
CA LYS A 76 19.29 -2.69 2.59
C LYS A 76 20.60 -1.99 2.39
N SER A 77 21.69 -2.75 2.50
CA SER A 77 23.03 -2.34 2.10
C SER A 77 23.32 -2.80 0.66
N GLY A 78 24.31 -2.22 0.03
CA GLY A 78 24.71 -2.53 -1.35
C GLY A 78 24.33 -1.43 -2.34
N LYS A 79 24.89 -1.49 -3.54
CA LYS A 79 24.74 -0.44 -4.56
C LYS A 79 23.96 -0.89 -5.79
N ARG A 80 23.77 -2.20 -5.96
CA ARG A 80 23.24 -2.79 -7.21
C ARG A 80 21.76 -3.23 -7.13
N THR A 81 21.11 -3.05 -5.95
CA THR A 81 19.68 -3.38 -5.83
C THR A 81 18.87 -2.31 -6.56
N PRO A 82 18.01 -2.67 -7.52
CA PRO A 82 17.15 -1.71 -8.19
C PRO A 82 16.32 -0.91 -7.18
N TRP A 83 16.13 0.38 -7.44
CA TRP A 83 15.34 1.31 -6.63
C TRP A 83 15.76 1.41 -5.15
N ILE A 84 17.03 1.11 -4.85
CA ILE A 84 17.57 1.39 -3.52
C ILE A 84 17.70 2.92 -3.38
N GLY A 85 17.09 3.46 -2.35
CA GLY A 85 17.00 4.90 -2.15
C GLY A 85 16.93 5.28 -0.69
N TYR A 86 16.40 6.46 -0.42
CA TYR A 86 16.17 6.98 0.92
C TYR A 86 14.67 7.02 1.19
N PHE A 87 14.25 6.29 2.21
CA PHE A 87 12.85 6.14 2.61
C PHE A 87 12.68 6.38 4.11
N TRP A 88 11.49 6.76 4.51
CA TRP A 88 11.16 6.94 5.92
C TRP A 88 11.19 5.60 6.65
N SER A 89 11.91 5.55 7.77
CA SER A 89 11.94 4.39 8.66
C SER A 89 11.19 4.72 9.96
N GLY A 90 10.00 4.17 10.15
CA GLY A 90 9.20 4.38 11.36
C GLY A 90 9.94 3.95 12.64
N CYS A 91 10.64 2.82 12.60
CA CYS A 91 11.43 2.34 13.75
C CYS A 91 12.60 3.27 14.13
N ALA A 92 13.12 4.02 13.18
CA ALA A 92 14.27 4.92 13.41
C ALA A 92 13.84 6.39 13.55
N GLY A 93 12.58 6.74 13.25
CA GLY A 93 12.07 8.10 13.25
C GLY A 93 12.80 9.05 12.27
N GLN A 94 13.42 8.50 11.23
CA GLN A 94 14.19 9.27 10.26
C GLN A 94 14.28 8.57 8.90
N VAL A 95 14.66 9.34 7.89
CA VAL A 95 14.96 8.82 6.55
C VAL A 95 16.23 8.00 6.57
N LYS A 96 16.17 6.77 6.04
CA LYS A 96 17.31 5.86 5.92
C LYS A 96 17.42 5.28 4.53
N ARG A 97 18.65 4.90 4.17
CA ARG A 97 18.94 4.21 2.92
C ARG A 97 18.47 2.76 2.98
N GLY A 98 17.67 2.34 1.99
CA GLY A 98 17.12 0.99 1.92
C GLY A 98 16.16 0.84 0.77
N LEU A 99 15.17 0.00 0.96
CA LEU A 99 14.04 -0.22 0.06
C LEU A 99 12.74 0.15 0.79
N GLU A 100 11.72 0.42 0.02
CA GLU A 100 10.36 0.49 0.52
C GLU A 100 9.49 -0.49 -0.24
N ILE A 101 8.58 -1.15 0.46
CA ILE A 101 7.62 -2.08 -0.10
C ILE A 101 6.23 -1.65 0.34
N MET A 102 5.38 -1.30 -0.63
CA MET A 102 3.97 -1.07 -0.41
C MET A 102 3.26 -2.42 -0.28
N GLY A 103 2.72 -2.70 0.89
CA GLY A 103 1.82 -3.81 1.12
C GLY A 103 0.40 -3.46 0.70
N ILE A 104 -0.29 -4.41 0.06
CA ILE A 104 -1.74 -4.37 -0.19
C ILE A 104 -2.33 -5.56 0.54
N GLY A 105 -3.19 -5.31 1.51
CA GLY A 105 -3.87 -6.32 2.31
C GLY A 105 -5.38 -6.27 2.15
N LEU A 106 -6.06 -7.36 2.46
CA LEU A 106 -7.50 -7.43 2.61
C LEU A 106 -7.84 -7.59 4.08
N ILE A 107 -8.66 -6.70 4.60
CA ILE A 107 -9.18 -6.74 5.97
C ILE A 107 -10.58 -7.32 5.93
N ASP A 108 -10.84 -8.32 6.75
CA ASP A 108 -12.16 -8.74 7.18
C ASP A 108 -12.52 -7.96 8.45
N ILE A 109 -13.46 -7.00 8.31
CA ILE A 109 -13.80 -6.08 9.40
C ILE A 109 -14.59 -6.82 10.49
N ASP A 110 -15.41 -7.77 10.12
CA ASP A 110 -16.32 -8.46 11.05
C ASP A 110 -15.58 -9.54 11.86
N LYS A 111 -14.57 -10.16 11.27
CA LYS A 111 -13.72 -11.17 11.95
C LYS A 111 -12.44 -10.59 12.57
N HIS A 112 -12.15 -9.31 12.36
CA HIS A 112 -10.90 -8.69 12.80
C HIS A 112 -9.65 -9.42 12.29
N ASP A 113 -9.69 -9.88 11.04
CA ASP A 113 -8.60 -10.62 10.41
C ASP A 113 -8.09 -9.90 9.17
N CYS A 114 -6.88 -10.24 8.74
CA CYS A 114 -6.24 -9.60 7.59
C CYS A 114 -5.38 -10.58 6.81
N MET A 115 -5.43 -10.48 5.50
CA MET A 115 -4.59 -11.28 4.60
C MET A 115 -3.82 -10.38 3.64
N MET A 116 -2.50 -10.62 3.52
CA MET A 116 -1.68 -9.94 2.52
C MET A 116 -2.07 -10.40 1.12
N LEU A 117 -2.41 -9.45 0.24
CA LEU A 117 -2.73 -9.71 -1.16
C LEU A 117 -1.51 -9.56 -2.06
N ARG A 118 -0.78 -8.46 -1.91
CA ARG A 118 0.35 -8.13 -2.77
C ARG A 118 1.36 -7.26 -2.05
N ALA A 119 2.63 -7.43 -2.40
CA ALA A 119 3.71 -6.52 -2.03
C ALA A 119 4.34 -5.96 -3.31
N VAL A 120 4.53 -4.65 -3.39
CA VAL A 120 5.10 -3.95 -4.54
C VAL A 120 6.23 -3.06 -4.08
N GLN A 121 7.42 -3.22 -4.65
CA GLN A 121 8.56 -2.37 -4.32
C GLN A 121 8.31 -0.95 -4.84
N SER A 122 8.49 0.04 -4.00
CA SER A 122 8.42 1.46 -4.38
C SER A 122 9.65 1.87 -5.19
N ALA A 123 9.43 2.70 -6.21
CA ALA A 123 10.53 3.34 -6.89
C ALA A 123 11.19 4.39 -5.98
N ASP A 124 12.51 4.53 -6.08
CA ASP A 124 13.22 5.54 -5.30
C ASP A 124 12.87 6.97 -5.73
N THR A 125 13.05 7.92 -4.81
CA THR A 125 12.65 9.32 -5.00
C THR A 125 13.40 10.00 -6.16
N VAL A 126 14.64 9.62 -6.45
CA VAL A 126 15.41 10.16 -7.58
C VAL A 126 14.83 9.68 -8.91
N THR A 127 14.53 8.39 -9.00
CA THR A 127 13.87 7.81 -10.19
C THR A 127 12.50 8.45 -10.43
N LEU A 128 11.71 8.70 -9.37
CA LEU A 128 10.42 9.35 -9.46
C LEU A 128 10.55 10.82 -9.88
N ALA A 129 11.47 11.57 -9.26
CA ALA A 129 11.70 12.98 -9.60
C ALA A 129 12.12 13.17 -11.07
N ASN A 130 12.96 12.29 -11.60
CA ASN A 130 13.33 12.27 -13.02
C ASN A 130 12.15 12.03 -13.96
N ARG A 131 11.03 11.50 -13.45
CA ARG A 131 9.78 11.30 -14.19
C ARG A 131 8.71 12.35 -13.87
N GLY A 132 9.05 13.38 -13.09
CA GLY A 132 8.10 14.38 -12.62
C GLY A 132 7.00 13.83 -11.70
N ALA A 133 7.28 12.72 -11.00
CA ALA A 133 6.31 12.02 -10.14
C ALA A 133 6.76 12.03 -8.68
N THR A 134 5.81 11.89 -7.78
CA THR A 134 6.01 11.73 -6.33
C THR A 134 5.76 10.28 -5.90
N LEU A 135 6.07 9.94 -4.65
CA LEU A 135 5.68 8.65 -4.06
C LEU A 135 4.15 8.46 -4.04
N ASN A 136 3.38 9.52 -3.78
CA ASN A 136 1.92 9.43 -3.83
C ASN A 136 1.41 9.05 -5.22
N ASP A 137 1.99 9.62 -6.28
CA ASP A 137 1.64 9.27 -7.66
C ASP A 137 2.02 7.81 -7.97
N TRP A 138 3.13 7.33 -7.40
CA TRP A 138 3.51 5.94 -7.51
C TRP A 138 2.50 4.99 -6.86
N TYR A 139 2.06 5.31 -5.63
CA TYR A 139 1.06 4.48 -4.94
C TYR A 139 -0.28 4.47 -5.68
N LEU A 140 -0.74 5.61 -6.18
CA LEU A 140 -1.95 5.69 -7.02
C LEU A 140 -1.81 4.84 -8.27
N LYS A 141 -0.67 4.90 -8.94
CA LYS A 141 -0.38 4.08 -10.13
C LYS A 141 -0.40 2.58 -9.82
N VAL A 142 0.11 2.17 -8.65
CA VAL A 142 0.03 0.76 -8.22
C VAL A 142 -1.42 0.35 -8.00
N ILE A 143 -2.24 1.18 -7.35
CA ILE A 143 -3.66 0.91 -7.14
C ILE A 143 -4.41 0.85 -8.47
N GLU A 144 -4.15 1.80 -9.37
CA GLU A 144 -4.70 1.82 -10.74
C GLU A 144 -4.40 0.52 -11.49
N GLN A 145 -3.16 0.05 -11.42
CA GLN A 145 -2.74 -1.20 -12.06
C GLN A 145 -3.57 -2.42 -11.63
N TYR A 146 -4.01 -2.44 -10.37
CA TYR A 146 -4.76 -3.56 -9.79
C TYR A 146 -6.25 -3.24 -9.58
N LYS A 147 -6.73 -2.11 -10.06
CA LYS A 147 -8.10 -1.62 -9.89
C LYS A 147 -9.16 -2.66 -10.20
N GLU A 148 -9.06 -3.29 -11.36
CA GLU A 148 -10.05 -4.25 -11.83
C GLU A 148 -10.18 -5.49 -10.94
N GLN A 149 -9.12 -5.83 -10.21
CA GLN A 149 -9.12 -6.95 -9.26
C GLN A 149 -9.53 -6.53 -7.85
N LEU A 150 -9.28 -5.28 -7.47
CA LEU A 150 -9.53 -4.76 -6.12
C LEU A 150 -10.94 -4.21 -5.94
N LEU A 151 -11.49 -3.48 -6.92
CA LEU A 151 -12.83 -2.87 -6.83
C LEU A 151 -13.97 -3.86 -6.55
N PRO A 152 -13.97 -5.07 -7.15
CA PRO A 152 -15.00 -6.06 -6.84
C PRO A 152 -14.96 -6.56 -5.38
N VAL A 153 -13.81 -6.44 -4.72
CA VAL A 153 -13.61 -6.89 -3.34
C VAL A 153 -14.04 -5.83 -2.34
N SER A 154 -13.61 -4.59 -2.53
CA SER A 154 -14.03 -3.44 -1.73
C SER A 154 -13.75 -2.12 -2.43
N LYS A 155 -14.65 -1.15 -2.24
CA LYS A 155 -14.44 0.25 -2.64
C LYS A 155 -13.69 1.06 -1.59
N TYR A 156 -13.44 0.52 -0.40
CA TYR A 156 -12.80 1.23 0.70
C TYR A 156 -11.33 0.85 0.80
N ILE A 157 -10.47 1.86 0.77
CA ILE A 157 -9.03 1.72 1.04
C ILE A 157 -8.73 2.35 2.39
N VAL A 158 -8.15 1.56 3.28
CA VAL A 158 -7.69 2.00 4.60
C VAL A 158 -6.19 2.28 4.53
N ALA A 159 -5.79 3.45 4.98
CA ALA A 159 -4.38 3.85 5.02
C ALA A 159 -4.10 4.77 6.22
N ASP A 160 -2.84 4.94 6.56
CA ASP A 160 -2.42 5.84 7.63
C ASP A 160 -2.61 7.33 7.28
N ALA A 161 -2.36 8.22 8.25
CA ALA A 161 -2.52 9.66 8.08
C ALA A 161 -1.60 10.28 7.01
N TYR A 162 -0.54 9.62 6.59
CA TYR A 162 0.33 10.08 5.50
C TYR A 162 -0.44 10.24 4.18
N PHE A 163 -1.45 9.39 3.96
CA PHE A 163 -2.27 9.36 2.76
C PHE A 163 -3.46 10.34 2.77
N SER A 164 -3.72 11.05 3.87
CA SER A 164 -4.83 12.02 3.98
C SER A 164 -4.63 13.32 3.19
N LYS A 165 -3.79 13.30 2.17
CA LYS A 165 -3.51 14.43 1.27
C LYS A 165 -4.59 14.52 0.20
N PHE A 166 -5.04 15.75 -0.11
CA PHE A 166 -6.07 15.99 -1.11
C PHE A 166 -5.76 15.31 -2.46
N SER A 167 -4.53 15.44 -2.97
CA SER A 167 -4.14 14.85 -4.26
C SER A 167 -4.29 13.32 -4.27
N PHE A 168 -3.93 12.64 -3.17
CA PHE A 168 -4.08 11.19 -3.08
C PHE A 168 -5.54 10.78 -2.95
N THR A 169 -6.30 11.49 -2.10
CA THR A 169 -7.73 11.22 -1.90
C THR A 169 -8.53 11.43 -3.18
N GLN A 170 -8.26 12.52 -3.91
CA GLN A 170 -8.89 12.80 -5.20
C GLN A 170 -8.53 11.73 -6.23
N GLY A 171 -7.24 11.34 -6.33
CA GLY A 171 -6.80 10.28 -7.24
C GLY A 171 -7.47 8.94 -6.95
N LEU A 172 -7.64 8.56 -5.67
CA LEU A 172 -8.40 7.36 -5.31
C LEU A 172 -9.86 7.46 -5.71
N HIS A 173 -10.49 8.62 -5.47
CA HIS A 173 -11.88 8.85 -5.86
C HIS A 173 -12.07 8.72 -7.38
N ASP A 174 -11.17 9.26 -8.18
CA ASP A 174 -11.20 9.17 -9.65
C ASP A 174 -11.02 7.70 -10.13
N LEU A 175 -10.34 6.87 -9.33
CA LEU A 175 -10.25 5.43 -9.55
C LEU A 175 -11.49 4.65 -9.05
N GLY A 176 -12.44 5.30 -8.38
CA GLY A 176 -13.66 4.69 -7.84
C GLY A 176 -13.52 4.14 -6.42
N PHE A 177 -12.47 4.49 -5.71
CA PHE A 177 -12.25 4.10 -4.31
C PHE A 177 -12.55 5.25 -3.34
N HIS A 178 -12.81 4.91 -2.09
CA HIS A 178 -12.96 5.83 -0.97
C HIS A 178 -11.84 5.59 0.03
N LEU A 179 -11.15 6.65 0.45
CA LEU A 179 -10.12 6.58 1.47
C LEU A 179 -10.74 6.61 2.87
N VAL A 180 -10.35 5.66 3.72
CA VAL A 180 -10.57 5.68 5.16
C VAL A 180 -9.21 5.89 5.83
N SER A 181 -9.01 7.06 6.41
CA SER A 181 -7.73 7.45 7.02
C SER A 181 -7.97 8.42 8.18
N ARG A 182 -7.03 8.43 9.13
CA ARG A 182 -6.96 9.52 10.09
C ARG A 182 -6.44 10.77 9.40
N LEU A 183 -6.99 11.93 9.74
CA LEU A 183 -6.39 13.20 9.32
C LEU A 183 -5.06 13.42 10.05
N ARG A 184 -4.14 14.09 9.37
CA ARG A 184 -2.89 14.55 9.99
C ARG A 184 -3.18 15.65 11.00
N ASP A 185 -2.37 15.71 12.06
CA ASP A 185 -2.52 16.72 13.11
C ASP A 185 -2.25 18.15 12.57
N ASP A 186 -1.48 18.29 11.46
CA ASP A 186 -1.21 19.54 10.76
C ASP A 186 -2.18 19.82 9.60
N SER A 187 -3.32 19.13 9.52
CA SER A 187 -4.29 19.30 8.44
C SER A 187 -4.89 20.70 8.43
N ASN A 188 -4.87 21.34 7.26
CA ASN A 188 -5.46 22.65 7.04
C ASN A 188 -6.88 22.50 6.50
N LEU A 189 -7.82 22.25 7.40
CA LEU A 189 -9.24 22.15 7.08
C LEU A 189 -9.89 23.54 7.07
N LEU A 190 -10.71 23.81 6.08
CA LEU A 190 -11.38 25.10 5.90
C LEU A 190 -12.89 24.88 5.76
N TYR A 191 -13.68 25.75 6.37
CA TYR A 191 -15.11 25.82 6.09
C TYR A 191 -15.34 26.27 4.66
N LEU A 192 -16.30 25.67 3.98
CA LEU A 192 -16.73 26.14 2.67
C LEU A 192 -17.57 27.41 2.84
N TYR A 193 -17.31 28.42 1.98
CA TYR A 193 -18.14 29.62 1.98
C TYR A 193 -19.52 29.30 1.39
N GLN A 194 -20.56 29.53 2.18
CA GLN A 194 -21.96 29.28 1.82
C GLN A 194 -22.73 30.57 1.54
N GLY A 195 -22.08 31.74 1.67
CA GLY A 195 -22.73 33.03 1.43
C GLY A 195 -22.92 33.37 -0.05
N GLU A 196 -23.69 34.43 -0.31
CA GLU A 196 -23.95 34.89 -1.67
C GLU A 196 -22.66 35.39 -2.37
N LYS A 197 -22.62 35.25 -3.70
CA LYS A 197 -21.53 35.80 -4.51
C LYS A 197 -21.64 37.34 -4.49
N THR A 198 -20.66 38.01 -3.93
CA THR A 198 -20.68 39.45 -3.66
C THR A 198 -20.66 40.33 -4.93
N GLY A 199 -20.54 39.80 -6.14
CA GLY A 199 -20.47 40.56 -7.41
C GLY A 199 -19.28 41.50 -7.53
N LYS A 200 -18.42 41.61 -6.50
CA LYS A 200 -17.23 42.50 -6.50
C LYS A 200 -16.15 41.93 -7.42
N LYS A 201 -15.35 42.82 -8.05
CA LYS A 201 -14.18 42.43 -8.83
C LYS A 201 -13.17 41.67 -7.93
N GLY A 202 -12.70 40.53 -8.38
CA GLY A 202 -11.72 39.68 -7.68
C GLY A 202 -12.12 38.20 -7.68
N ARG A 203 -11.22 37.36 -7.12
CA ARG A 203 -11.51 35.93 -6.98
C ARG A 203 -12.66 35.72 -6.00
N PRO A 204 -13.72 34.99 -6.36
CA PRO A 204 -14.81 34.67 -5.43
C PRO A 204 -14.29 33.99 -4.18
N LYS A 205 -14.88 34.34 -3.03
CA LYS A 205 -14.56 33.69 -1.76
C LYS A 205 -15.03 32.23 -1.84
N THR A 206 -14.11 31.30 -1.60
CA THR A 206 -14.37 29.84 -1.65
C THR A 206 -14.42 29.24 -0.26
N PHE A 207 -13.68 29.82 0.70
CA PHE A 207 -13.56 29.30 2.07
C PHE A 207 -13.90 30.40 3.09
N ASP A 208 -14.39 29.96 4.25
CA ASP A 208 -14.87 30.84 5.32
C ASP A 208 -14.18 30.59 6.66
N GLY A 209 -12.86 30.59 6.63
CA GLY A 209 -12.03 30.41 7.82
C GLY A 209 -11.56 28.99 8.04
N LYS A 210 -10.64 28.82 9.00
CA LYS A 210 -10.05 27.53 9.36
C LYS A 210 -10.93 26.81 10.38
N ILE A 211 -11.05 25.49 10.22
CA ILE A 211 -11.75 24.64 11.18
C ILE A 211 -10.82 24.39 12.38
N ASP A 212 -11.30 24.68 13.57
CA ASP A 212 -10.70 24.16 14.81
C ASP A 212 -11.25 22.76 15.05
N VAL A 213 -10.38 21.75 14.84
CA VAL A 213 -10.77 20.34 14.98
C VAL A 213 -11.14 19.97 16.42
N SER A 214 -10.60 20.70 17.41
CA SER A 214 -10.90 20.49 18.83
C SER A 214 -12.27 21.05 19.22
N ASN A 215 -12.75 22.06 18.50
CA ASN A 215 -14.04 22.69 18.73
C ASN A 215 -14.67 23.16 17.40
N PRO A 216 -15.15 22.23 16.57
CA PRO A 216 -15.70 22.56 15.25
C PRO A 216 -17.01 23.34 15.39
N ASP A 217 -17.15 24.41 14.60
CA ASP A 217 -18.40 25.15 14.48
C ASP A 217 -19.37 24.38 13.56
N HIS A 218 -20.33 23.71 14.16
CA HIS A 218 -21.33 22.91 13.43
C HIS A 218 -22.44 23.76 12.75
N SER A 219 -22.42 25.08 12.91
CA SER A 219 -23.36 25.98 12.24
C SER A 219 -22.91 26.37 10.82
N ARG A 220 -21.70 26.01 10.42
CA ARG A 220 -21.07 26.33 9.15
C ARG A 220 -20.92 25.15 8.21
#